data_150196f8a613611210496146cf5f2d9f
#
_entry.id   150196f8a613611210496146cf5f2d9f
#
_cell.length_a   1.000
_cell.length_b   1.000
_cell.length_c   1.000
_cell.angle_alpha   90.00
_cell.angle_beta   90.00
_cell.angle_gamma   90.00
#
_symmetry.space_group_name_H-M   'P 1'
#
loop_
_entity.id
_entity.type
_entity.pdbx_description
1 polymer ?
#
loop_
_entity_poly.entity_id
_entity_poly.type
_entity_poly.pdbx_seq_one_letter_code
_entity_poly.pdbx_strand_id
1 'polypeptide(L)'
;MSVRGKRLPSAELIALCFLCQDLYSYNMELNSGLEGNNFITVLMRTQDMDIQAACDFVGRHYKQLMDDFLSAKASLRSFGPEVDIDVKRYIEACQHWPVGNLVWSFETPRYFGARRDQILRTRIVPLKPLEREPLKEDE
;
A
#
# COMPACT_ATOMS: atom_id res chain seq x y z
N MET A 1 32.40 10.90 -8.17
CA MET A 1 31.82 9.68 -7.56
C MET A 1 30.87 10.14 -6.45
N SER A 2 29.57 10.15 -6.72
CA SER A 2 28.56 10.55 -5.72
C SER A 2 28.29 9.36 -4.81
N VAL A 3 28.70 9.47 -3.54
CA VAL A 3 28.31 8.51 -2.49
C VAL A 3 26.86 8.83 -2.13
N ARG A 4 25.89 8.31 -2.89
CA ARG A 4 24.54 8.21 -2.38
C ARG A 4 24.60 7.26 -1.18
N GLY A 5 24.52 7.82 0.03
CA GLY A 5 24.41 7.03 1.25
C GLY A 5 23.30 6.01 1.07
N LYS A 6 23.64 4.72 1.20
CA LYS A 6 22.66 3.65 1.15
C LYS A 6 21.67 3.90 2.29
N ARG A 7 20.45 4.30 1.94
CA ARG A 7 19.33 4.44 2.89
C ARG A 7 19.09 3.07 3.54
N LEU A 8 18.73 3.10 4.81
CA LEU A 8 18.16 1.92 5.45
C LEU A 8 16.86 1.55 4.74
N PRO A 9 16.57 0.27 4.53
CA PRO A 9 15.40 -0.21 3.76
C PRO A 9 14.03 0.06 4.43
N SER A 10 14.01 0.86 5.49
CA SER A 10 12.78 1.17 6.23
C SER A 10 11.82 2.08 5.48
N ALA A 11 12.31 2.96 4.61
CA ALA A 11 11.45 3.88 3.87
C ALA A 11 10.61 3.15 2.81
N GLU A 12 11.20 2.17 2.14
CA GLU A 12 10.53 1.31 1.16
C GLU A 12 9.42 0.48 1.82
N LEU A 13 9.69 -0.08 3.01
CA LEU A 13 8.70 -0.86 3.75
C LEU A 13 7.52 -0.02 4.25
N ILE A 14 7.78 1.20 4.70
CA ILE A 14 6.73 2.15 5.07
C ILE A 14 5.88 2.51 3.84
N ALA A 15 6.51 2.81 2.70
CA ALA A 15 5.80 3.10 1.46
C ALA A 15 4.94 1.92 0.99
N LEU A 16 5.43 0.68 1.13
CA LEU A 16 4.65 -0.53 0.84
C LEU A 16 3.38 -0.62 1.68
N CYS A 17 3.44 -0.30 2.98
CA CYS A 17 2.27 -0.31 3.85
C CYS A 17 1.24 0.74 3.40
N PHE A 18 1.68 1.98 3.09
CA PHE A 18 0.78 3.04 2.63
C PHE A 18 0.12 2.71 1.29
N LEU A 19 0.87 2.20 0.32
CA LEU A 19 0.32 1.81 -0.98
C LEU A 19 -0.73 0.71 -0.87
N CYS A 20 -0.49 -0.30 -0.04
CA CYS A 20 -1.49 -1.33 0.24
C CYS A 20 -2.73 -0.74 0.93
N GLN A 21 -2.51 0.12 1.92
CA GLN A 21 -3.57 0.77 2.67
C GLN A 21 -4.50 1.54 1.73
N ASP A 22 -3.95 2.42 0.90
CA ASP A 22 -4.70 3.25 -0.03
C ASP A 22 -5.47 2.42 -1.07
N LEU A 23 -4.86 1.33 -1.57
CA LEU A 23 -5.52 0.44 -2.52
C LEU A 23 -6.73 -0.27 -1.89
N TYR A 24 -6.59 -0.77 -0.65
CA TYR A 24 -7.66 -1.54 0.00
C TYR A 24 -8.75 -0.66 0.62
N SER A 25 -8.39 0.53 1.09
CA SER A 25 -9.35 1.49 1.66
C SER A 25 -10.11 2.29 0.62
N TYR A 26 -9.63 2.34 -0.64
CA TYR A 26 -10.16 3.23 -1.69
C TYR A 26 -11.68 3.20 -1.80
N ASN A 27 -12.28 2.01 -1.93
CA ASN A 27 -13.73 1.88 -2.10
C ASN A 27 -14.51 2.34 -0.85
N MET A 28 -13.96 2.13 0.34
CA MET A 28 -14.56 2.61 1.59
C MET A 28 -14.45 4.13 1.68
N GLU A 29 -13.29 4.70 1.40
CA GLU A 29 -13.04 6.14 1.46
C GLU A 29 -13.85 6.89 0.42
N LEU A 30 -13.95 6.37 -0.82
CA LEU A 30 -14.79 6.92 -1.88
C LEU A 30 -16.25 7.03 -1.42
N ASN A 31 -16.80 5.99 -0.81
CA ASN A 31 -18.18 5.99 -0.31
C ASN A 31 -18.41 6.87 0.93
N SER A 32 -17.33 7.24 1.62
CA SER A 32 -17.36 8.11 2.81
C SER A 32 -17.02 9.57 2.47
N GLY A 33 -16.76 9.90 1.21
CA GLY A 33 -16.32 11.24 0.78
C GLY A 33 -14.92 11.62 1.27
N LEU A 34 -14.09 10.63 1.62
CA LEU A 34 -12.75 10.81 2.19
C LEU A 34 -11.63 10.51 1.18
N GLU A 35 -11.97 10.29 -0.07
CA GLU A 35 -11.02 9.86 -1.11
C GLU A 35 -9.93 10.90 -1.44
N GLY A 36 -10.04 12.12 -0.96
CA GLY A 36 -9.16 13.24 -1.35
C GLY A 36 -7.67 13.02 -1.08
N ASN A 37 -7.33 12.24 -0.07
CA ASN A 37 -5.94 11.94 0.32
C ASN A 37 -5.48 10.55 -0.12
N ASN A 38 -6.34 9.75 -0.75
CA ASN A 38 -5.99 8.42 -1.23
C ASN A 38 -5.12 8.51 -2.49
N PHE A 39 -4.04 7.74 -2.55
CA PHE A 39 -3.07 7.80 -3.64
C PHE A 39 -3.68 7.42 -5.00
N ILE A 40 -4.68 6.52 -5.03
CA ILE A 40 -5.44 6.21 -6.26
C ILE A 40 -6.12 7.47 -6.78
N THR A 41 -6.82 8.22 -5.93
CA THR A 41 -7.47 9.49 -6.32
C THR A 41 -6.45 10.53 -6.80
N VAL A 42 -5.31 10.63 -6.12
CA VAL A 42 -4.23 11.54 -6.52
C VAL A 42 -3.73 11.21 -7.93
N LEU A 43 -3.46 9.93 -8.23
CA LEU A 43 -3.03 9.48 -9.56
C LEU A 43 -4.07 9.79 -10.63
N MET A 44 -5.35 9.48 -10.35
CA MET A 44 -6.45 9.78 -11.28
C MET A 44 -6.52 11.27 -11.62
N ARG A 45 -6.39 12.15 -10.62
CA ARG A 45 -6.49 13.61 -10.81
C ARG A 45 -5.24 14.25 -11.41
N THR A 46 -4.05 13.77 -11.07
CA THR A 46 -2.79 14.42 -11.46
C THR A 46 -2.18 13.84 -12.73
N GLN A 47 -2.52 12.60 -13.07
CA GLN A 47 -1.96 11.86 -14.21
C GLN A 47 -3.04 11.50 -15.26
N ASP A 48 -4.27 11.98 -15.08
CA ASP A 48 -5.41 11.70 -15.97
C ASP A 48 -5.62 10.18 -16.21
N MET A 49 -5.46 9.40 -15.13
CA MET A 49 -5.61 7.95 -15.18
C MET A 49 -7.05 7.55 -14.84
N ASP A 50 -7.56 6.50 -15.48
CA ASP A 50 -8.71 5.79 -14.95
C ASP A 50 -8.35 4.98 -13.70
N ILE A 51 -9.35 4.50 -12.98
CA ILE A 51 -9.15 3.78 -11.72
C ILE A 51 -8.32 2.52 -11.89
N GLN A 52 -8.51 1.77 -12.99
CA GLN A 52 -7.76 0.54 -13.22
C GLN A 52 -6.29 0.85 -13.51
N ALA A 53 -6.03 1.86 -14.34
CA ALA A 53 -4.67 2.32 -14.63
C ALA A 53 -3.94 2.81 -13.37
N ALA A 54 -4.64 3.51 -12.47
CA ALA A 54 -4.11 3.95 -11.19
C ALA A 54 -3.79 2.76 -10.27
N CYS A 55 -4.68 1.77 -10.16
CA CYS A 55 -4.44 0.55 -9.41
C CYS A 55 -3.26 -0.25 -9.97
N ASP A 56 -3.16 -0.38 -11.29
CA ASP A 56 -2.04 -1.06 -11.95
C ASP A 56 -0.72 -0.32 -11.74
N PHE A 57 -0.75 1.01 -11.73
CA PHE A 57 0.43 1.83 -11.37
C PHE A 57 0.89 1.52 -9.95
N VAL A 58 -0.02 1.52 -8.99
CA VAL A 58 0.29 1.18 -7.58
C VAL A 58 0.88 -0.23 -7.48
N GLY A 59 0.31 -1.21 -8.19
CA GLY A 59 0.83 -2.58 -8.20
C GLY A 59 2.26 -2.68 -8.74
N ARG A 60 2.56 -1.98 -9.85
CA ARG A 60 3.93 -1.92 -10.39
C ARG A 60 4.90 -1.22 -9.45
N HIS A 61 4.47 -0.12 -8.84
CA HIS A 61 5.29 0.64 -7.90
C HIS A 61 5.57 -0.16 -6.62
N TYR A 62 4.57 -0.88 -6.11
CA TYR A 62 4.73 -1.83 -5.01
C TYR A 62 5.80 -2.88 -5.31
N LYS A 63 5.71 -3.50 -6.51
CA LYS A 63 6.70 -4.49 -6.95
C LYS A 63 8.11 -3.89 -7.00
N GLN A 64 8.27 -2.69 -7.54
CA GLN A 64 9.57 -2.00 -7.61
C GLN A 64 10.15 -1.75 -6.22
N LEU A 65 9.36 -1.24 -5.28
CA LEU A 65 9.79 -1.01 -3.91
C LEU A 65 10.21 -2.32 -3.21
N MET A 66 9.49 -3.41 -3.48
CA MET A 66 9.86 -4.72 -2.94
C MET A 66 11.20 -5.22 -3.51
N ASP A 67 11.41 -5.08 -4.82
CA ASP A 67 12.66 -5.45 -5.48
C ASP A 67 13.83 -4.60 -4.96
N ASP A 68 13.62 -3.30 -4.76
CA ASP A 68 14.61 -2.36 -4.18
C ASP A 68 14.96 -2.74 -2.75
N PHE A 69 13.95 -3.06 -1.93
CA PHE A 69 14.15 -3.54 -0.56
C PHE A 69 14.98 -4.84 -0.52
N LEU A 70 14.61 -5.83 -1.33
CA LEU A 70 15.33 -7.11 -1.39
C LEU A 70 16.77 -6.92 -1.86
N SER A 71 17.01 -6.03 -2.82
CA SER A 71 18.33 -5.68 -3.32
C SER A 71 19.17 -4.98 -2.26
N ALA A 72 18.56 -4.04 -1.52
CA ALA A 72 19.22 -3.35 -0.41
C ALA A 72 19.59 -4.32 0.71
N LYS A 73 18.68 -5.22 1.08
CA LYS A 73 18.91 -6.28 2.06
C LYS A 73 20.08 -7.19 1.65
N ALA A 74 20.11 -7.63 0.39
CA ALA A 74 21.16 -8.50 -0.12
C ALA A 74 22.54 -7.82 -0.20
N SER A 75 22.58 -6.49 -0.36
CA SER A 75 23.79 -5.68 -0.47
C SER A 75 24.26 -5.07 0.86
N LEU A 76 23.61 -5.44 1.97
CA LEU A 76 23.96 -4.91 3.27
C LEU A 76 25.36 -5.39 3.70
N ARG A 77 26.22 -4.43 4.11
CA ARG A 77 27.55 -4.76 4.61
C ARG A 77 27.46 -5.34 6.03
N SER A 78 28.44 -6.16 6.39
CA SER A 78 28.62 -6.57 7.77
C SER A 78 29.11 -5.40 8.63
N PHE A 79 28.61 -5.33 9.85
CA PHE A 79 29.02 -4.41 10.91
C PHE A 79 29.76 -5.16 12.04
N GLY A 80 30.04 -6.44 11.85
CA GLY A 80 30.64 -7.35 12.83
C GLY A 80 29.60 -8.32 13.40
N PRO A 81 30.08 -9.51 13.88
CA PRO A 81 29.19 -10.64 14.20
C PRO A 81 28.15 -10.32 15.28
N GLU A 82 28.47 -9.48 16.24
CA GLU A 82 27.52 -9.10 17.31
C GLU A 82 26.41 -8.18 16.76
N VAL A 83 26.81 -7.14 16.01
CA VAL A 83 25.86 -6.16 15.45
C VAL A 83 25.01 -6.78 14.34
N ASP A 84 25.57 -7.66 13.55
CA ASP A 84 24.87 -8.31 12.43
C ASP A 84 23.66 -9.13 12.91
N ILE A 85 23.71 -9.68 14.12
CA ILE A 85 22.58 -10.39 14.73
C ILE A 85 21.39 -9.43 14.92
N ASP A 86 21.65 -8.26 15.48
CA ASP A 86 20.59 -7.28 15.75
C ASP A 86 20.08 -6.61 14.47
N VAL A 87 20.99 -6.34 13.52
CA VAL A 87 20.61 -5.84 12.19
C VAL A 87 19.68 -6.84 11.48
N LYS A 88 20.00 -8.13 11.51
CA LYS A 88 19.15 -9.17 10.94
C LYS A 88 17.77 -9.20 11.58
N ARG A 89 17.71 -9.19 12.92
CA ARG A 89 16.44 -9.16 13.68
C ARG A 89 15.60 -7.93 13.34
N TYR A 90 16.25 -6.76 13.24
CA TYR A 90 15.58 -5.52 12.86
C TYR A 90 14.94 -5.61 11.46
N ILE A 91 15.71 -6.09 10.48
CA ILE A 91 15.22 -6.24 9.11
C ILE A 91 14.07 -7.26 9.04
N GLU A 92 14.18 -8.38 9.74
CA GLU A 92 13.13 -9.39 9.84
C GLU A 92 11.86 -8.81 10.47
N ALA A 93 11.98 -8.05 11.56
CA ALA A 93 10.85 -7.37 12.19
C ALA A 93 10.19 -6.38 11.22
N CYS A 94 10.97 -5.57 10.51
CA CYS A 94 10.46 -4.63 9.52
C CYS A 94 9.71 -5.31 8.37
N GLN A 95 10.14 -6.49 7.92
CA GLN A 95 9.46 -7.26 6.87
C GLN A 95 8.05 -7.73 7.26
N HIS A 96 7.78 -7.88 8.55
CA HIS A 96 6.45 -8.27 9.02
C HIS A 96 5.40 -7.18 8.85
N TRP A 97 5.78 -5.91 8.74
CA TRP A 97 4.83 -4.81 8.62
C TRP A 97 3.98 -4.85 7.35
N PRO A 98 4.56 -4.93 6.13
CA PRO A 98 3.75 -5.05 4.90
C PRO A 98 2.90 -6.32 4.88
N VAL A 99 3.45 -7.44 5.37
CA VAL A 99 2.72 -8.72 5.44
C VAL A 99 1.57 -8.63 6.43
N GLY A 100 1.82 -8.08 7.62
CA GLY A 100 0.80 -7.87 8.64
C GLY A 100 -0.30 -6.93 8.17
N ASN A 101 0.05 -5.83 7.49
CA ASN A 101 -0.92 -4.92 6.89
C ASN A 101 -1.79 -5.63 5.85
N LEU A 102 -1.21 -6.41 4.96
CA LEU A 102 -1.93 -7.20 3.96
C LEU A 102 -2.92 -8.17 4.62
N VAL A 103 -2.44 -9.00 5.56
CA VAL A 103 -3.28 -9.97 6.26
C VAL A 103 -4.41 -9.27 7.01
N TRP A 104 -4.09 -8.25 7.80
CA TRP A 104 -5.07 -7.48 8.55
C TRP A 104 -6.12 -6.84 7.64
N SER A 105 -5.72 -6.30 6.49
CA SER A 105 -6.65 -5.66 5.55
C SER A 105 -7.71 -6.61 5.01
N PHE A 106 -7.41 -7.91 4.92
CA PHE A 106 -8.37 -8.92 4.52
C PHE A 106 -9.11 -9.56 5.70
N GLU A 107 -8.52 -9.61 6.89
CA GLU A 107 -9.18 -10.16 8.08
C GLU A 107 -10.16 -9.18 8.71
N THR A 108 -9.88 -7.89 8.65
CA THR A 108 -10.83 -6.88 9.13
C THR A 108 -12.06 -6.81 8.23
N PRO A 109 -13.28 -6.68 8.78
CA PRO A 109 -14.48 -6.44 7.97
C PRO A 109 -14.53 -5.05 7.34
N ARG A 110 -13.59 -4.16 7.68
CA ARG A 110 -13.60 -2.74 7.33
C ARG A 110 -13.62 -2.48 5.83
N TYR A 111 -12.78 -3.19 5.06
CA TYR A 111 -12.60 -2.91 3.62
C TYR A 111 -13.49 -3.77 2.73
N PHE A 112 -13.53 -5.07 3.00
CA PHE A 112 -14.16 -6.05 2.11
C PHE A 112 -15.39 -6.73 2.71
N GLY A 113 -15.55 -6.69 4.05
CA GLY A 113 -16.66 -7.29 4.76
C GLY A 113 -16.84 -8.77 4.42
N ALA A 114 -18.08 -9.20 4.21
CA ALA A 114 -18.42 -10.58 3.85
C ALA A 114 -17.90 -11.04 2.48
N ARG A 115 -17.42 -10.09 1.63
CA ARG A 115 -16.92 -10.40 0.28
C ARG A 115 -15.43 -10.71 0.22
N ARG A 116 -14.70 -10.67 1.35
CA ARG A 116 -13.25 -10.84 1.40
C ARG A 116 -12.75 -12.10 0.67
N ASP A 117 -13.40 -13.25 0.89
CA ASP A 117 -12.97 -14.52 0.30
C ASP A 117 -13.20 -14.57 -1.21
N GLN A 118 -14.27 -13.93 -1.69
CA GLN A 118 -14.53 -13.76 -3.11
C GLN A 118 -13.44 -12.87 -3.74
N ILE A 119 -13.13 -11.73 -3.12
CA ILE A 119 -12.12 -10.78 -3.61
C ILE A 119 -10.74 -11.43 -3.62
N LEU A 120 -10.38 -12.20 -2.59
CA LEU A 120 -9.11 -12.93 -2.57
C LEU A 120 -8.99 -13.90 -3.75
N ARG A 121 -10.08 -14.58 -4.13
CA ARG A 121 -10.07 -15.53 -5.25
C ARG A 121 -10.10 -14.85 -6.61
N THR A 122 -10.95 -13.86 -6.77
CA THR A 122 -11.21 -13.25 -8.09
C THR A 122 -10.30 -12.08 -8.41
N ARG A 123 -9.73 -11.46 -7.38
CA ARG A 123 -8.98 -10.19 -7.48
C ARG A 123 -9.82 -9.03 -8.03
N ILE A 124 -11.13 -9.13 -7.92
CA ILE A 124 -12.08 -8.12 -8.38
C ILE A 124 -12.76 -7.50 -7.17
N VAL A 125 -12.62 -6.18 -7.04
CA VAL A 125 -13.33 -5.39 -6.03
C VAL A 125 -14.47 -4.65 -6.73
N PRO A 126 -15.74 -5.05 -6.50
CA PRO A 126 -16.87 -4.28 -7.04
C PRO A 126 -16.97 -2.95 -6.29
N LEU A 127 -16.88 -1.86 -7.04
CA LEU A 127 -17.09 -0.54 -6.47
C LEU A 127 -18.58 -0.38 -6.10
N LYS A 128 -18.83 0.20 -4.94
CA LYS A 128 -20.19 0.60 -4.58
C LYS A 128 -20.56 1.83 -5.41
N PRO A 129 -21.82 1.94 -5.90
CA PRO A 129 -22.30 3.19 -6.44
C PRO A 129 -22.16 4.31 -5.37
N LEU A 130 -21.77 5.50 -5.81
CA LEU A 130 -21.87 6.69 -4.96
C LEU A 130 -23.37 6.94 -4.71
N GLU A 131 -23.81 6.72 -3.49
CA GLU A 131 -25.11 7.23 -3.04
C GLU A 131 -24.92 8.75 -2.89
N ARG A 132 -25.20 9.50 -3.96
CA ARG A 132 -25.31 10.95 -3.86
C ARG A 132 -26.62 11.22 -3.12
N GLU A 133 -26.53 11.69 -1.88
CA GLU A 133 -27.70 12.31 -1.27
C GLU A 133 -28.17 13.44 -2.20
N PRO A 134 -29.50 13.50 -2.51
CA PRO A 134 -30.00 14.63 -3.25
C PRO A 134 -29.64 15.92 -2.50
N LEU A 135 -29.08 16.88 -3.23
CA LEU A 135 -28.84 18.22 -2.70
C LEU A 135 -30.15 18.68 -2.07
N LYS A 136 -30.14 18.99 -0.78
CA LYS A 136 -31.26 19.69 -0.14
C LYS A 136 -31.33 21.02 -0.88
N GLU A 137 -32.40 21.19 -1.67
CA GLU A 137 -32.75 22.51 -2.18
C GLU A 137 -33.09 23.34 -0.94
N ASP A 138 -32.23 24.32 -0.66
CA ASP A 138 -32.48 25.31 0.38
C ASP A 138 -33.73 26.09 0.00
N GLU A 139 -34.82 25.94 0.77
CA GLU A 139 -36.01 26.77 0.70
C GLU A 139 -35.75 28.16 1.31
#